data_1f02f631d6ceb0fdee6608758ee7875b
#
_entry.id   1f02f631d6ceb0fdee6608758ee7875b
#
_cell.length_a   1.000
_cell.length_b   1.000
_cell.length_c   1.000
_cell.angle_alpha   90.00
_cell.angle_beta   90.00
_cell.angle_gamma   90.00
#
_symmetry.space_group_name_H-M   'P 1'
#
loop_
_entity.id
_entity.type
_entity.pdbx_description
1 polymer ?
#
loop_
_entity_poly.entity_id
_entity_poly.type
_entity_poly.pdbx_seq_one_letter_code
_entity_poly.pdbx_strand_id
1 'polypeptide(L)'
;MQTAKFSEAIIIEIDSESVFDYTQDYNKRLEWDTFLKRAELMDGATKADRGVKAYCVAKNGFGMVTEYVSFNRPKTTAIIMTKGPYMFKTFLGSWNFKKLSNQKTEVIFLYSFTLRFPFNLLKYQIKKILQANVRQRLKDLKSGIEEN
;
A
#
# COMPACT_ATOMS: atom_id res chain seq x y z
N MET A 1 -22.33 -8.04 0.48
CA MET A 1 -21.40 -7.59 1.53
C MET A 1 -21.11 -6.12 1.39
N GLN A 2 -21.06 -5.42 2.51
CA GLN A 2 -20.73 -4.01 2.49
C GLN A 2 -19.23 -3.80 2.37
N THR A 3 -18.83 -2.90 1.48
CA THR A 3 -17.46 -2.50 1.29
C THR A 3 -17.07 -1.48 2.35
N ALA A 4 -15.93 -1.68 3.01
CA ALA A 4 -15.29 -0.67 3.84
C ALA A 4 -14.23 0.03 2.99
N LYS A 5 -14.13 1.35 3.11
CA LYS A 5 -13.23 2.14 2.30
C LYS A 5 -12.72 3.33 3.10
N PHE A 6 -11.42 3.61 2.97
CA PHE A 6 -10.84 4.82 3.55
C PHE A 6 -9.60 5.23 2.76
N SER A 7 -9.21 6.49 2.91
CA SER A 7 -7.94 6.98 2.39
C SER A 7 -7.28 7.88 3.42
N GLU A 8 -5.95 7.95 3.33
CA GLU A 8 -5.11 8.84 4.11
C GLU A 8 -4.12 9.50 3.16
N ALA A 9 -3.68 10.70 3.48
CA ALA A 9 -2.78 11.46 2.62
C ALA A 9 -1.67 12.11 3.42
N ILE A 10 -0.53 12.34 2.76
CA ILE A 10 0.59 13.08 3.33
C ILE A 10 1.26 13.89 2.22
N ILE A 11 1.82 15.04 2.56
CA ILE A 11 2.58 15.86 1.61
C ILE A 11 4.06 15.60 1.83
N ILE A 12 4.75 15.25 0.75
CA ILE A 12 6.19 15.02 0.72
C ILE A 12 6.83 16.05 -0.18
N GLU A 13 7.88 16.71 0.29
CA GLU A 13 8.56 17.77 -0.45
C GLU A 13 9.63 17.20 -1.37
N ILE A 14 9.21 16.32 -2.27
CA ILE A 14 10.01 15.66 -3.29
C ILE A 14 9.13 15.50 -4.52
N ASP A 15 9.75 15.47 -5.71
CA ASP A 15 9.03 15.32 -6.98
C ASP A 15 8.28 13.99 -7.06
N SER A 16 7.18 13.98 -7.81
CA SER A 16 6.30 12.81 -7.86
C SER A 16 6.93 11.58 -8.50
N GLU A 17 7.83 11.76 -9.46
CA GLU A 17 8.52 10.62 -10.08
C GLU A 17 9.40 9.89 -9.07
N SER A 18 10.17 10.63 -8.28
CA SER A 18 11.04 10.06 -7.26
C SER A 18 10.23 9.38 -6.14
N VAL A 19 9.13 10.00 -5.72
CA VAL A 19 8.26 9.42 -4.68
C VAL A 19 7.62 8.14 -5.19
N PHE A 20 7.09 8.17 -6.41
CA PHE A 20 6.50 6.98 -7.03
C PHE A 20 7.52 5.84 -7.09
N ASP A 21 8.70 6.10 -7.64
CA ASP A 21 9.72 5.07 -7.80
C ASP A 21 10.17 4.49 -6.46
N TYR A 22 10.33 5.33 -5.45
CA TYR A 22 10.72 4.88 -4.12
C TYR A 22 9.67 3.96 -3.49
N THR A 23 8.38 4.31 -3.60
CA THR A 23 7.31 3.51 -3.02
C THR A 23 7.13 2.16 -3.71
N GLN A 24 7.41 2.09 -5.01
CA GLN A 24 7.21 0.88 -5.80
C GLN A 24 8.48 0.03 -5.93
N ASP A 25 9.59 0.45 -5.35
CA ASP A 25 10.85 -0.30 -5.35
C ASP A 25 10.86 -1.28 -4.17
N TYR A 26 10.64 -2.55 -4.46
CA TYR A 26 10.57 -3.59 -3.42
C TYR A 26 11.93 -3.86 -2.76
N ASN A 27 13.03 -3.49 -3.39
CA ASN A 27 14.36 -3.57 -2.76
C ASN A 27 14.52 -2.54 -1.64
N LYS A 28 13.74 -1.46 -1.68
CA LYS A 28 13.77 -0.39 -0.68
C LYS A 28 12.58 -0.42 0.27
N ARG A 29 11.60 -1.28 0.03
CA ARG A 29 10.35 -1.28 0.77
C ARG A 29 10.54 -1.40 2.27
N LEU A 30 11.39 -2.30 2.72
CA LEU A 30 11.61 -2.53 4.15
C LEU A 30 12.45 -1.44 4.82
N GLU A 31 13.09 -0.55 4.02
CA GLU A 31 13.82 0.59 4.58
C GLU A 31 12.87 1.61 5.23
N TRP A 32 11.68 1.75 4.69
CA TRP A 32 10.73 2.73 5.20
C TRP A 32 9.44 2.13 5.77
N ASP A 33 8.99 0.98 5.27
CA ASP A 33 7.69 0.41 5.64
C ASP A 33 7.80 -0.45 6.90
N THR A 34 7.67 0.18 8.06
CA THR A 34 7.85 -0.49 9.35
C THR A 34 6.70 -1.45 9.69
N PHE A 35 5.62 -1.43 8.92
CA PHE A 35 4.51 -2.37 9.09
C PHE A 35 4.88 -3.78 8.62
N LEU A 36 5.80 -3.88 7.66
CA LEU A 36 6.17 -5.14 7.04
C LEU A 36 7.49 -5.69 7.58
N LYS A 37 7.59 -7.02 7.64
CA LYS A 37 8.85 -7.71 7.88
C LYS A 37 9.37 -8.40 6.61
N ARG A 38 8.53 -8.53 5.58
CA ARG A 38 8.89 -9.13 4.30
C ARG A 38 8.11 -8.47 3.18
N ALA A 39 8.78 -8.18 2.07
CA ALA A 39 8.16 -7.62 0.88
C ALA A 39 9.00 -8.02 -0.33
N GLU A 40 8.43 -8.80 -1.23
CA GLU A 40 9.16 -9.29 -2.40
C GLU A 40 8.24 -9.47 -3.60
N LEU A 41 8.78 -9.28 -4.78
CA LEU A 41 8.08 -9.59 -6.02
C LEU A 41 8.16 -11.10 -6.28
N MET A 42 7.15 -11.64 -6.94
CA MET A 42 7.03 -13.07 -7.19
C MET A 42 7.36 -13.40 -8.66
N ASP A 43 7.52 -14.72 -8.92
CA ASP A 43 7.65 -15.26 -10.27
C ASP A 43 8.83 -14.67 -11.05
N GLY A 44 9.93 -14.33 -10.36
CA GLY A 44 11.14 -13.82 -10.98
C GLY A 44 11.08 -12.37 -11.42
N ALA A 45 10.01 -11.64 -11.07
CA ALA A 45 9.89 -10.24 -11.43
C ALA A 45 10.95 -9.39 -10.72
N THR A 46 11.57 -8.47 -11.43
CA THR A 46 12.58 -7.56 -10.89
C THR A 46 12.04 -6.15 -10.64
N LYS A 47 10.91 -5.82 -11.24
CA LYS A 47 10.25 -4.52 -11.09
C LYS A 47 8.75 -4.69 -10.94
N ALA A 48 8.14 -3.80 -10.15
CA ALA A 48 6.69 -3.71 -10.08
C ALA A 48 6.16 -3.19 -11.41
N ASP A 49 5.08 -3.81 -11.88
CA ASP A 49 4.37 -3.39 -13.07
C ASP A 49 3.00 -4.10 -13.08
N ARG A 50 2.13 -3.70 -13.98
CA ARG A 50 0.84 -4.34 -14.17
C ARG A 50 1.02 -5.84 -14.41
N GLY A 51 0.23 -6.65 -13.71
CA GLY A 51 0.29 -8.11 -13.79
C GLY A 51 1.32 -8.76 -12.89
N VAL A 52 2.23 -7.99 -12.28
CA VAL A 52 3.24 -8.51 -11.36
C VAL A 52 2.60 -8.75 -10.00
N LYS A 53 2.95 -9.87 -9.37
CA LYS A 53 2.50 -10.22 -8.02
C LYS A 53 3.57 -9.92 -6.99
N ALA A 54 3.12 -9.55 -5.80
CA ALA A 54 4.01 -9.31 -4.66
C ALA A 54 3.53 -10.11 -3.45
N TYR A 55 4.47 -10.57 -2.65
CA TYR A 55 4.20 -11.22 -1.37
C TYR A 55 4.72 -10.35 -0.25
N CYS A 56 3.82 -9.92 0.62
CA CYS A 56 4.15 -9.08 1.77
C CYS A 56 3.67 -9.73 3.06
N VAL A 57 4.50 -9.68 4.09
CA VAL A 57 4.17 -10.22 5.41
C VAL A 57 4.31 -9.11 6.44
N ALA A 58 3.25 -8.87 7.19
CA ALA A 58 3.26 -7.91 8.28
C ALA A 58 4.04 -8.46 9.48
N LYS A 59 4.47 -7.57 10.36
CA LYS A 59 5.23 -7.97 11.57
C LYS A 59 4.45 -8.90 12.49
N ASN A 60 3.11 -8.83 12.45
CA ASN A 60 2.26 -9.77 13.20
C ASN A 60 2.16 -11.17 12.57
N GLY A 61 2.77 -11.39 11.42
CA GLY A 61 2.78 -12.69 10.74
C GLY A 61 1.77 -12.86 9.62
N PHE A 62 0.81 -11.95 9.46
CA PHE A 62 -0.17 -12.05 8.38
C PHE A 62 0.49 -11.75 7.03
N GLY A 63 0.36 -12.69 6.09
CA GLY A 63 0.88 -12.56 4.74
C GLY A 63 -0.22 -12.37 3.72
N MET A 64 0.10 -11.66 2.63
CA MET A 64 -0.84 -11.38 1.56
C MET A 64 -0.09 -11.40 0.23
N VAL A 65 -0.67 -12.09 -0.75
CA VAL A 65 -0.23 -12.00 -2.15
C VAL A 65 -1.16 -11.03 -2.86
N THR A 66 -0.58 -10.07 -3.53
CA THR A 66 -1.32 -9.05 -4.29
C THR A 66 -0.84 -9.04 -5.73
N GLU A 67 -1.71 -8.56 -6.61
CA GLU A 67 -1.38 -8.40 -8.03
C GLU A 67 -1.65 -6.97 -8.43
N TYR A 68 -0.71 -6.35 -9.15
CA TYR A 68 -0.94 -5.03 -9.74
C TYR A 68 -1.95 -5.13 -10.87
N VAL A 69 -3.06 -4.44 -10.72
CA VAL A 69 -4.10 -4.35 -11.77
C VAL A 69 -4.04 -3.02 -12.52
N SER A 70 -3.30 -2.05 -11.99
CA SER A 70 -3.08 -0.76 -12.62
C SER A 70 -1.69 -0.26 -12.22
N PHE A 71 -0.96 0.30 -13.18
CA PHE A 71 0.38 0.82 -12.96
C PHE A 71 0.64 1.96 -13.95
N ASN A 72 0.45 3.19 -13.52
CA ASN A 72 0.58 4.40 -14.33
C ASN A 72 1.58 5.35 -13.69
N ARG A 73 2.86 5.16 -13.99
CA ARG A 73 3.93 5.98 -13.47
C ARG A 73 3.86 7.40 -14.05
N PRO A 74 3.99 8.46 -13.28
CA PRO A 74 4.21 8.53 -11.83
C PRO A 74 2.94 8.87 -11.04
N LYS A 75 1.77 8.48 -11.51
CA LYS A 75 0.49 8.96 -10.98
C LYS A 75 -0.23 7.99 -10.07
N THR A 76 -0.40 6.74 -10.50
CA THR A 76 -1.24 5.80 -9.75
C THR A 76 -0.73 4.37 -9.86
N THR A 77 -0.97 3.59 -8.81
CA THR A 77 -0.94 2.14 -8.86
C THR A 77 -2.14 1.58 -8.11
N ALA A 78 -2.56 0.38 -8.46
CA ALA A 78 -3.60 -0.32 -7.72
C ALA A 78 -3.28 -1.80 -7.68
N ILE A 79 -3.48 -2.41 -6.51
CA ILE A 79 -3.29 -3.84 -6.28
C ILE A 79 -4.58 -4.47 -5.76
N ILE A 80 -4.77 -5.74 -6.09
CA ILE A 80 -5.83 -6.55 -5.50
C ILE A 80 -5.21 -7.74 -4.78
N MET A 81 -5.86 -8.20 -3.72
CA MET A 81 -5.46 -9.43 -3.03
C MET A 81 -5.87 -10.63 -3.87
N THR A 82 -4.91 -11.52 -4.12
CA THR A 82 -5.19 -12.82 -4.75
C THR A 82 -5.16 -13.95 -3.71
N LYS A 83 -4.42 -13.77 -2.61
CA LYS A 83 -4.35 -14.71 -1.52
C LYS A 83 -4.00 -13.95 -0.24
N GLY A 84 -4.66 -14.25 0.87
CA GLY A 84 -4.38 -13.53 2.10
C GLY A 84 -5.17 -14.04 3.29
N PRO A 85 -5.22 -13.25 4.38
CA PRO A 85 -5.94 -13.65 5.59
C PRO A 85 -7.41 -13.96 5.32
N TYR A 86 -7.89 -15.01 5.96
CA TYR A 86 -9.29 -15.45 5.80
C TYR A 86 -10.31 -14.33 6.07
N MET A 87 -10.00 -13.41 6.99
CA MET A 87 -10.96 -12.36 7.33
C MET A 87 -11.31 -11.45 6.15
N PHE A 88 -10.43 -11.29 5.17
CA PHE A 88 -10.71 -10.51 3.97
C PHE A 88 -11.31 -11.39 2.88
N LYS A 89 -12.48 -11.01 2.40
CA LYS A 89 -13.03 -11.61 1.20
C LYS A 89 -12.44 -10.96 -0.05
N THR A 90 -12.40 -9.62 -0.06
CA THR A 90 -11.72 -8.83 -1.10
C THR A 90 -10.86 -7.78 -0.44
N PHE A 91 -9.82 -7.37 -1.12
CA PHE A 91 -8.93 -6.31 -0.65
C PHE A 91 -8.29 -5.62 -1.84
N LEU A 92 -8.41 -4.31 -1.88
CA LEU A 92 -7.81 -3.45 -2.89
C LEU A 92 -7.04 -2.35 -2.20
N GLY A 93 -5.82 -2.09 -2.67
CA GLY A 93 -5.05 -0.94 -2.22
C GLY A 93 -4.63 -0.11 -3.42
N SER A 94 -4.60 1.21 -3.27
CA SER A 94 -4.10 2.07 -4.34
C SER A 94 -3.26 3.19 -3.79
N TRP A 95 -2.26 3.58 -4.59
CA TRP A 95 -1.45 4.77 -4.38
C TRP A 95 -1.82 5.79 -5.43
N ASN A 96 -1.99 7.04 -5.02
CA ASN A 96 -2.17 8.17 -5.91
C ASN A 96 -1.16 9.23 -5.54
N PHE A 97 -0.42 9.72 -6.55
CA PHE A 97 0.65 10.69 -6.39
C PHE A 97 0.25 11.96 -7.12
N LYS A 98 -0.23 12.95 -6.38
CA LYS A 98 -0.70 14.20 -6.96
C LYS A 98 0.42 15.23 -6.92
N LYS A 99 0.88 15.64 -8.09
CA LYS A 99 1.91 16.66 -8.21
C LYS A 99 1.34 18.01 -7.79
N LEU A 100 1.89 18.61 -6.73
CA LEU A 100 1.51 19.94 -6.27
C LEU A 100 2.45 21.00 -6.84
N SER A 101 3.73 20.65 -7.00
CA SER A 101 4.74 21.50 -7.64
C SER A 101 5.90 20.61 -8.09
N ASN A 102 6.97 21.22 -8.64
CA ASN A 102 8.12 20.42 -9.11
C ASN A 102 8.83 19.65 -7.99
N GLN A 103 8.69 20.09 -6.72
CA GLN A 103 9.35 19.46 -5.57
C GLN A 103 8.36 19.19 -4.44
N LYS A 104 7.10 18.94 -4.79
CA LYS A 104 6.08 18.67 -3.76
C LYS A 104 5.01 17.75 -4.33
N THR A 105 4.73 16.67 -3.61
CA THR A 105 3.76 15.65 -4.00
C THR A 105 2.82 15.34 -2.84
N GLU A 106 1.53 15.29 -3.11
CA GLU A 106 0.58 14.71 -2.17
C GLU A 106 0.44 13.22 -2.48
N VAL A 107 0.75 12.40 -1.48
CA VAL A 107 0.64 10.94 -1.58
C VAL A 107 -0.63 10.51 -0.89
N ILE A 108 -1.52 9.85 -1.62
CA ILE A 108 -2.80 9.37 -1.12
C ILE A 108 -2.81 7.85 -1.20
N PHE A 109 -3.04 7.21 -0.06
CA PHE A 109 -3.12 5.74 0.03
C PHE A 109 -4.55 5.36 0.39
N LEU A 110 -5.16 4.51 -0.42
CA LEU A 110 -6.54 4.08 -0.27
C LEU A 110 -6.63 2.57 -0.10
N TYR A 111 -7.44 2.12 0.87
CA TYR A 111 -7.86 0.73 0.99
C TYR A 111 -9.36 0.62 0.79
N SER A 112 -9.77 -0.46 0.10
CA SER A 112 -11.17 -0.85 -0.08
C SER A 112 -11.24 -2.37 0.14
N PHE A 113 -12.10 -2.83 1.04
CA PHE A 113 -12.13 -4.25 1.38
C PHE A 113 -13.51 -4.70 1.83
N THR A 114 -13.76 -6.01 1.71
CA THR A 114 -14.92 -6.67 2.31
C THR A 114 -14.44 -7.77 3.24
N LEU A 115 -15.21 -8.03 4.29
CA LEU A 115 -14.84 -8.98 5.33
C LEU A 115 -15.77 -10.19 5.33
N ARG A 116 -15.21 -11.38 5.62
CA ARG A 116 -15.98 -12.59 5.82
C ARG A 116 -16.61 -12.61 7.20
N PHE A 117 -17.78 -13.25 7.32
CA PHE A 117 -18.40 -13.51 8.61
C PHE A 117 -17.48 -14.43 9.45
N PRO A 118 -17.27 -14.19 10.73
CA PRO A 118 -17.92 -13.16 11.57
C PRO A 118 -17.18 -11.80 11.63
N PHE A 119 -16.08 -11.64 10.90
CA PHE A 119 -15.25 -10.42 10.94
C PHE A 119 -15.99 -9.18 10.44
N ASN A 120 -16.99 -9.36 9.57
CA ASN A 120 -17.82 -8.26 9.09
C ASN A 120 -18.56 -7.55 10.23
N LEU A 121 -18.78 -8.22 11.36
CA LEU A 121 -19.39 -7.62 12.55
C LEU A 121 -18.46 -6.63 13.24
N LEU A 122 -17.14 -6.71 12.96
CA LEU A 122 -16.12 -5.85 13.52
C LEU A 122 -15.59 -4.86 12.48
N LYS A 123 -16.37 -4.57 11.43
CA LYS A 123 -15.94 -3.75 10.30
C LYS A 123 -15.36 -2.41 10.73
N TYR A 124 -16.01 -1.69 11.62
CA TYR A 124 -15.55 -0.37 12.06
C TYR A 124 -14.25 -0.46 12.85
N GLN A 125 -14.11 -1.46 13.70
CA GLN A 125 -12.91 -1.67 14.50
C GLN A 125 -11.71 -2.02 13.60
N ILE A 126 -11.92 -2.92 12.65
CA ILE A 126 -10.88 -3.33 11.70
C ILE A 126 -10.48 -2.14 10.82
N LYS A 127 -11.47 -1.39 10.33
CA LYS A 127 -11.19 -0.18 9.54
C LYS A 127 -10.32 0.82 10.30
N LYS A 128 -10.62 1.07 11.58
CA LYS A 128 -9.83 1.99 12.40
C LYS A 128 -8.39 1.52 12.57
N ILE A 129 -8.18 0.22 12.78
CA ILE A 129 -6.85 -0.35 12.93
C ILE A 129 -6.05 -0.18 11.63
N LEU A 130 -6.65 -0.53 10.50
CA LEU A 130 -5.99 -0.39 9.20
C LEU A 130 -5.72 1.07 8.87
N GLN A 131 -6.62 1.96 9.20
CA GLN A 131 -6.45 3.39 8.97
C GLN A 131 -5.29 3.96 9.78
N ALA A 132 -5.16 3.56 11.05
CA ALA A 132 -4.03 3.94 11.88
C ALA A 132 -2.71 3.41 11.33
N ASN A 133 -2.71 2.17 10.83
CA ASN A 133 -1.54 1.57 10.19
C ASN A 133 -1.11 2.36 8.94
N VAL A 134 -2.06 2.74 8.10
CA VAL A 134 -1.77 3.52 6.88
C VAL A 134 -1.20 4.90 7.24
N ARG A 135 -1.75 5.57 8.25
CA ARG A 135 -1.20 6.85 8.70
C ARG A 135 0.26 6.72 9.13
N GLN A 136 0.57 5.68 9.90
CA GLN A 136 1.95 5.46 10.34
C GLN A 136 2.86 5.14 9.17
N ARG A 137 2.40 4.32 8.22
CA ARG A 137 3.18 3.96 7.04
C ARG A 137 3.48 5.17 6.16
N LEU A 138 2.54 6.11 6.03
CA LEU A 138 2.79 7.35 5.29
C LEU A 138 3.82 8.23 5.99
N LYS A 139 3.79 8.31 7.31
CA LYS A 139 4.81 9.03 8.08
C LYS A 139 6.19 8.39 7.92
N ASP A 140 6.24 7.06 7.93
CA ASP A 140 7.48 6.31 7.74
C ASP A 140 8.02 6.52 6.33
N LEU A 141 7.15 6.55 5.34
CA LEU A 141 7.53 6.83 3.95
C LEU A 141 8.17 8.22 3.84
N LYS A 142 7.50 9.22 4.43
CA LYS A 142 8.02 10.60 4.41
C LYS A 142 9.39 10.67 5.05
N SER A 143 9.56 10.08 6.23
CA SER A 143 10.85 10.04 6.91
C SER A 143 11.91 9.32 6.09
N GLY A 144 11.57 8.17 5.52
CA GLY A 144 12.52 7.38 4.74
C GLY A 144 13.01 8.10 3.50
N ILE A 145 12.11 8.73 2.75
CA ILE A 145 12.48 9.37 1.48
C ILE A 145 13.15 10.72 1.70
N GLU A 146 12.75 11.48 2.73
CA GLU A 146 13.32 12.81 2.98
C GLU A 146 14.70 12.74 3.66
N GLU A 147 15.01 11.60 4.30
CA GLU A 147 16.31 11.40 4.95
C GLU A 147 17.36 10.77 4.03
N ASN A 148 16.97 10.34 2.85
CA ASN A 148 17.87 9.71 1.89
C ASN A 148 18.40 10.69 0.85
#